data_15a10806d9e3c5b9245fd3ee57415a2a
#
_entry.id   15a10806d9e3c5b9245fd3ee57415a2a
#
_cell.length_a   1.000
_cell.length_b   1.000
_cell.length_c   1.000
_cell.angle_alpha   90.00
_cell.angle_beta   90.00
_cell.angle_gamma   90.00
#
_symmetry.space_group_name_H-M   'P 1'
#
loop_
_entity.id
_entity.type
_entity.pdbx_description
1 polymer ?
#
loop_
_entity_poly.entity_id
_entity_poly.type
_entity_poly.pdbx_seq_one_letter_code
_entity_poly.pdbx_strand_id
1 'polypeptide(L)'
;SMEAAEANLNAELSRCGATFDQVQADTEKQWSALLSKVKVKEGKKEDLTCLYTALYHSLITPNRISDADGSYRGMDDEIHRASGVSYSTLSLWDTFRAEHPLLTMLYPEVVPDLCRSMIQMYREGGELPIWPLYSGETRTMIGYHAVSVLADAYLSGQLGDLDPLEVLEAMIKSSNINKKGSDAYTRLGFIPANTHNESVSCTLEYAYDDWCIARMAEALGETEIADTYYRRARNYIHLFDGSTKFFRGRHEDGSWGADFDPYEVSKDYTEANGWQYRFAPMHDVEGMIALHGGANEMLNALDNLFSDTTPAGDLQDITGLIGQYAHGNEPSHHLA
;
A
#
# COMPACT_ATOMS: atom_id res chain seq x y z
N SER A 1 -15.83 11.43 28.12
CA SER A 1 -15.89 11.51 29.60
C SER A 1 -15.56 10.14 30.21
N MET A 2 -15.24 10.10 31.49
CA MET A 2 -15.05 8.83 32.21
C MET A 2 -16.33 7.97 32.15
N GLU A 3 -17.49 8.56 32.28
CA GLU A 3 -18.78 7.86 32.22
C GLU A 3 -18.99 7.20 30.83
N ALA A 4 -18.62 7.89 29.75
CA ALA A 4 -18.70 7.31 28.40
C ALA A 4 -17.72 6.13 28.21
N ALA A 5 -16.49 6.27 28.72
CA ALA A 5 -15.51 5.18 28.66
C ALA A 5 -15.94 3.95 29.48
N GLU A 6 -16.51 4.17 30.67
CA GLU A 6 -17.06 3.09 31.50
C GLU A 6 -18.28 2.42 30.81
N ALA A 7 -19.14 3.21 30.18
CA ALA A 7 -20.28 2.68 29.44
C ALA A 7 -19.82 1.82 28.24
N ASN A 8 -18.85 2.27 27.48
CA ASN A 8 -18.28 1.53 26.34
C ASN A 8 -17.59 0.23 26.80
N LEU A 9 -16.77 0.29 27.88
CA LEU A 9 -16.16 -0.89 28.47
C LEU A 9 -17.21 -1.91 28.90
N ASN A 10 -18.24 -1.48 29.63
CA ASN A 10 -19.31 -2.35 30.10
C ASN A 10 -20.11 -2.97 28.93
N ALA A 11 -20.32 -2.21 27.85
CA ALA A 11 -20.97 -2.72 26.65
C ALA A 11 -20.13 -3.81 25.96
N GLU A 12 -18.82 -3.68 25.92
CA GLU A 12 -17.93 -4.72 25.37
C GLU A 12 -17.86 -5.97 26.27
N LEU A 13 -17.66 -5.78 27.58
CA LEU A 13 -17.63 -6.88 28.53
C LEU A 13 -18.92 -7.69 28.54
N SER A 14 -20.07 -7.04 28.37
CA SER A 14 -21.36 -7.72 28.28
C SER A 14 -21.49 -8.64 27.05
N ARG A 15 -20.75 -8.39 25.99
CA ARG A 15 -20.74 -9.20 24.76
C ARG A 15 -19.79 -10.40 24.86
N CYS A 16 -18.67 -10.25 25.60
CA CYS A 16 -17.62 -11.27 25.68
C CYS A 16 -17.81 -12.30 26.80
N GLY A 17 -18.83 -12.16 27.64
CA GLY A 17 -19.04 -13.00 28.82
C GLY A 17 -18.35 -12.47 30.09
N ALA A 18 -18.73 -13.03 31.26
CA ALA A 18 -18.35 -12.50 32.57
C ALA A 18 -17.09 -13.13 33.17
N THR A 19 -16.55 -14.21 32.56
CA THR A 19 -15.39 -14.95 33.09
C THR A 19 -14.27 -15.02 32.07
N PHE A 20 -13.03 -15.18 32.56
CA PHE A 20 -11.87 -15.39 31.71
C PHE A 20 -12.06 -16.53 30.71
N ASP A 21 -12.56 -17.66 31.16
CA ASP A 21 -12.75 -18.86 30.32
C ASP A 21 -13.76 -18.61 29.19
N GLN A 22 -14.81 -17.81 29.46
CA GLN A 22 -15.77 -17.39 28.42
C GLN A 22 -15.14 -16.48 27.38
N VAL A 23 -14.38 -15.45 27.83
CA VAL A 23 -13.67 -14.55 26.92
C VAL A 23 -12.65 -15.31 26.06
N GLN A 24 -11.90 -16.24 26.67
CA GLN A 24 -10.97 -17.09 25.95
C GLN A 24 -11.66 -17.94 24.89
N ALA A 25 -12.75 -18.63 25.25
CA ALA A 25 -13.49 -19.47 24.32
C ALA A 25 -14.13 -18.68 23.16
N ASP A 26 -14.65 -17.48 23.45
CA ASP A 26 -15.22 -16.61 22.40
C ASP A 26 -14.14 -16.07 21.46
N THR A 27 -12.98 -15.69 21.98
CA THR A 27 -11.83 -15.24 21.18
C THR A 27 -11.32 -16.37 20.27
N GLU A 28 -11.15 -17.57 20.83
CA GLU A 28 -10.71 -18.74 20.09
C GLU A 28 -11.71 -19.11 18.97
N LYS A 29 -13.00 -19.00 19.24
CA LYS A 29 -14.07 -19.20 18.25
C LYS A 29 -14.01 -18.17 17.12
N GLN A 30 -13.80 -16.89 17.43
CA GLN A 30 -13.70 -15.82 16.44
C GLN A 30 -12.48 -16.02 15.51
N TRP A 31 -11.30 -16.27 16.08
CA TRP A 31 -10.11 -16.58 15.30
C TRP A 31 -10.27 -17.83 14.44
N SER A 32 -10.85 -18.89 15.00
CA SER A 32 -11.13 -20.11 14.25
C SER A 32 -12.08 -19.87 13.07
N ALA A 33 -13.07 -19.00 13.23
CA ALA A 33 -13.98 -18.65 12.14
C ALA A 33 -13.27 -17.89 11.02
N LEU A 34 -12.40 -16.92 11.37
CA LEU A 34 -11.61 -16.16 10.39
C LEU A 34 -10.63 -17.06 9.64
N LEU A 35 -9.79 -17.80 10.36
CA LEU A 35 -8.75 -18.64 9.75
C LEU A 35 -9.34 -19.81 8.93
N SER A 36 -10.53 -20.32 9.29
CA SER A 36 -11.18 -21.40 8.56
C SER A 36 -11.76 -21.01 7.18
N LYS A 37 -11.71 -19.74 6.79
CA LYS A 37 -12.03 -19.31 5.42
C LYS A 37 -11.05 -19.91 4.40
N VAL A 38 -9.81 -20.15 4.80
CA VAL A 38 -8.82 -20.90 4.01
C VAL A 38 -8.78 -22.34 4.52
N LYS A 39 -9.03 -23.30 3.63
CA LYS A 39 -9.03 -24.73 3.96
C LYS A 39 -8.03 -25.46 3.07
N VAL A 40 -6.98 -25.99 3.68
CA VAL A 40 -5.99 -26.82 3.01
C VAL A 40 -6.26 -28.27 3.35
N LYS A 41 -6.42 -29.13 2.33
CA LYS A 41 -6.77 -30.56 2.53
C LYS A 41 -5.58 -31.42 2.91
N GLU A 42 -4.41 -31.11 2.33
CA GLU A 42 -3.18 -31.90 2.50
C GLU A 42 -1.97 -30.95 2.54
N GLY A 43 -0.98 -31.26 3.37
CA GLY A 43 0.25 -30.51 3.52
C GLY A 43 1.07 -31.01 4.69
N LYS A 44 2.36 -30.68 4.71
CA LYS A 44 3.18 -30.94 5.89
C LYS A 44 2.73 -30.02 7.03
N LYS A 45 2.85 -30.52 8.26
CA LYS A 45 2.43 -29.77 9.45
C LYS A 45 3.15 -28.41 9.54
N GLU A 46 4.43 -28.38 9.21
CA GLU A 46 5.25 -27.17 9.23
C GLU A 46 4.72 -26.12 8.24
N ASP A 47 4.43 -26.53 7.00
CA ASP A 47 3.90 -25.65 5.95
C ASP A 47 2.52 -25.09 6.32
N LEU A 48 1.66 -25.93 6.89
CA LEU A 48 0.35 -25.51 7.40
C LEU A 48 0.48 -24.53 8.58
N THR A 49 1.43 -24.77 9.46
CA THR A 49 1.70 -23.85 10.58
C THR A 49 2.16 -22.49 10.04
N CYS A 50 3.08 -22.45 9.07
CA CYS A 50 3.53 -21.22 8.43
C CYS A 50 2.35 -20.47 7.77
N LEU A 51 1.54 -21.17 6.97
CA LEU A 51 0.40 -20.59 6.27
C LEU A 51 -0.61 -19.94 7.24
N TYR A 52 -1.06 -20.70 8.27
CA TYR A 52 -2.05 -20.17 9.20
C TYR A 52 -1.49 -19.11 10.14
N THR A 53 -0.18 -19.16 10.45
CA THR A 53 0.50 -18.09 11.18
C THR A 53 0.58 -16.82 10.35
N ALA A 54 0.92 -16.91 9.07
CA ALA A 54 0.92 -15.77 8.16
C ALA A 54 -0.48 -15.16 8.00
N LEU A 55 -1.51 -16.00 7.82
CA LEU A 55 -2.90 -15.54 7.76
C LEU A 55 -3.35 -14.87 9.06
N TYR A 56 -2.94 -15.40 10.21
CA TYR A 56 -3.19 -14.76 11.51
C TYR A 56 -2.53 -13.39 11.59
N HIS A 57 -1.27 -13.28 11.19
CA HIS A 57 -0.53 -12.00 11.23
C HIS A 57 -1.16 -10.95 10.32
N SER A 58 -1.63 -11.32 9.12
CA SER A 58 -2.31 -10.37 8.21
C SER A 58 -3.70 -9.90 8.68
N LEU A 59 -4.20 -10.41 9.81
CA LEU A 59 -5.46 -9.98 10.42
C LEU A 59 -5.28 -9.22 11.76
N ILE A 60 -4.04 -8.92 12.14
CA ILE A 60 -3.74 -8.19 13.39
C ILE A 60 -3.98 -6.69 13.21
N THR A 61 -3.67 -6.16 12.05
CA THR A 61 -3.92 -4.78 11.61
C THR A 61 -4.76 -4.80 10.34
N PRO A 62 -5.46 -3.71 9.98
CA PRO A 62 -5.64 -2.45 10.70
C PRO A 62 -6.45 -2.59 12.00
N ASN A 63 -6.25 -1.64 12.91
CA ASN A 63 -6.91 -1.68 14.21
C ASN A 63 -8.24 -0.93 14.19
N ARG A 64 -9.24 -1.49 14.85
CA ARG A 64 -10.48 -0.81 15.14
C ARG A 64 -10.24 0.29 16.18
N ILE A 65 -10.69 1.53 15.89
CA ILE A 65 -10.58 2.68 16.79
C ILE A 65 -11.91 3.20 17.30
N SER A 66 -13.03 2.80 16.71
CA SER A 66 -14.34 3.18 17.21
C SER A 66 -14.72 2.38 18.45
N ASP A 67 -15.25 3.08 19.45
CA ASP A 67 -15.80 2.50 20.67
C ASP A 67 -17.10 1.72 20.41
N ALA A 68 -17.62 1.06 21.45
CA ALA A 68 -18.85 0.25 21.38
C ALA A 68 -20.10 1.03 20.96
N ASP A 69 -20.14 2.34 21.23
CA ASP A 69 -21.21 3.25 20.83
C ASP A 69 -20.96 3.92 19.45
N GLY A 70 -19.84 3.55 18.78
CA GLY A 70 -19.44 4.08 17.50
C GLY A 70 -18.62 5.37 17.58
N SER A 71 -18.36 5.94 18.76
CA SER A 71 -17.56 7.15 18.87
C SER A 71 -16.08 6.88 18.61
N TYR A 72 -15.40 7.83 17.99
CA TYR A 72 -13.95 7.82 17.75
C TYR A 72 -13.43 9.26 17.68
N ARG A 73 -12.12 9.44 17.86
CA ARG A 73 -11.44 10.72 17.61
C ARG A 73 -11.00 10.79 16.15
N GLY A 74 -11.43 11.83 15.43
CA GLY A 74 -11.09 12.05 14.02
C GLY A 74 -9.72 12.70 13.81
N MET A 75 -9.35 12.85 12.53
CA MET A 75 -8.10 13.50 12.09
C MET A 75 -8.08 15.01 12.37
N ASP A 76 -9.22 15.62 12.64
CA ASP A 76 -9.41 17.00 13.09
C ASP A 76 -9.34 17.17 14.62
N ASP A 77 -9.02 16.10 15.33
CA ASP A 77 -8.96 16.03 16.81
C ASP A 77 -10.32 16.13 17.52
N GLU A 78 -11.41 16.12 16.76
CA GLU A 78 -12.78 16.15 17.29
C GLU A 78 -13.36 14.74 17.49
N ILE A 79 -14.45 14.64 18.24
CA ILE A 79 -15.15 13.37 18.47
C ILE A 79 -16.26 13.19 17.43
N HIS A 80 -16.13 12.15 16.65
CA HIS A 80 -17.11 11.75 15.64
C HIS A 80 -17.82 10.45 16.02
N ARG A 81 -18.79 10.05 15.20
CA ARG A 81 -19.49 8.79 15.34
C ARG A 81 -19.54 8.06 14.01
N ALA A 82 -18.93 6.90 13.97
CA ALA A 82 -18.89 6.04 12.78
C ALA A 82 -20.28 5.43 12.48
N SER A 83 -20.61 5.29 11.20
CA SER A 83 -21.79 4.56 10.73
C SER A 83 -21.57 3.03 10.64
N GLY A 84 -20.34 2.57 10.89
CA GLY A 84 -19.87 1.19 10.94
C GLY A 84 -18.69 1.10 11.87
N VAL A 85 -17.69 0.29 11.52
CA VAL A 85 -16.42 0.22 12.23
C VAL A 85 -15.47 1.26 11.65
N SER A 86 -14.85 2.08 12.50
CA SER A 86 -13.76 2.97 12.09
C SER A 86 -12.41 2.29 12.38
N TYR A 87 -11.54 2.29 11.37
CA TYR A 87 -10.22 1.67 11.42
C TYR A 87 -9.10 2.72 11.35
N SER A 88 -7.96 2.40 11.95
CA SER A 88 -6.70 3.14 11.83
C SER A 88 -5.51 2.17 11.88
N THR A 89 -4.30 2.71 11.96
CA THR A 89 -3.06 1.93 11.83
C THR A 89 -3.00 1.26 10.45
N LEU A 90 -3.19 2.12 9.42
CA LEU A 90 -3.17 1.72 8.03
C LEU A 90 -1.75 1.94 7.49
N SER A 91 -0.93 0.89 7.48
CA SER A 91 0.40 0.90 6.86
C SER A 91 0.24 0.69 5.35
N LEU A 92 -0.29 1.69 4.63
CA LEU A 92 -0.76 1.52 3.26
C LEU A 92 0.35 1.21 2.26
N TRP A 93 1.58 1.68 2.49
CA TRP A 93 2.74 1.32 1.67
C TRP A 93 3.02 -0.19 1.66
N ASP A 94 2.74 -0.87 2.77
CA ASP A 94 2.89 -2.32 2.92
C ASP A 94 1.64 -3.05 2.42
N THR A 95 0.47 -2.65 2.91
CA THR A 95 -0.75 -3.44 2.84
C THR A 95 -1.45 -3.38 1.47
N PHE A 96 -1.22 -2.31 0.67
CA PHE A 96 -1.80 -2.23 -0.68
C PHE A 96 -1.31 -3.35 -1.58
N ARG A 97 -0.10 -3.89 -1.32
CA ARG A 97 0.58 -4.88 -2.17
C ARG A 97 -0.12 -6.23 -2.19
N ALA A 98 -0.59 -6.68 -1.02
CA ALA A 98 -1.22 -8.00 -0.92
C ALA A 98 -2.33 -8.09 0.13
N GLU A 99 -2.24 -7.42 1.28
CA GLU A 99 -3.20 -7.56 2.38
C GLU A 99 -4.59 -7.06 1.99
N HIS A 100 -4.74 -5.83 1.46
CA HIS A 100 -6.03 -5.34 1.02
C HIS A 100 -6.65 -6.19 -0.09
N PRO A 101 -5.92 -6.64 -1.14
CA PRO A 101 -6.42 -7.64 -2.08
C PRO A 101 -6.85 -8.95 -1.41
N LEU A 102 -6.12 -9.43 -0.41
CA LEU A 102 -6.50 -10.61 0.37
C LEU A 102 -7.82 -10.39 1.12
N LEU A 103 -7.99 -9.22 1.75
CA LEU A 103 -9.24 -8.85 2.44
C LEU A 103 -10.40 -8.79 1.45
N THR A 104 -10.21 -8.19 0.28
CA THR A 104 -11.22 -8.14 -0.80
C THR A 104 -11.67 -9.55 -1.22
N MET A 105 -10.76 -10.52 -1.27
CA MET A 105 -11.09 -11.91 -1.66
C MET A 105 -11.69 -12.74 -0.52
N LEU A 106 -11.15 -12.64 0.69
CA LEU A 106 -11.49 -13.57 1.79
C LEU A 106 -12.44 -12.95 2.83
N TYR A 107 -12.41 -11.64 2.99
CA TYR A 107 -13.13 -10.91 4.04
C TYR A 107 -13.87 -9.69 3.48
N PRO A 108 -14.67 -9.86 2.39
CA PRO A 108 -15.34 -8.74 1.72
C PRO A 108 -16.25 -7.92 2.64
N GLU A 109 -16.68 -8.50 3.77
CA GLU A 109 -17.52 -7.85 4.77
C GLU A 109 -16.83 -6.68 5.49
N VAL A 110 -15.49 -6.62 5.56
CA VAL A 110 -14.76 -5.52 6.24
C VAL A 110 -14.38 -4.40 5.28
N VAL A 111 -14.32 -4.67 3.98
CA VAL A 111 -13.81 -3.73 2.96
C VAL A 111 -14.61 -2.42 2.92
N PRO A 112 -15.96 -2.41 2.97
CA PRO A 112 -16.72 -1.16 3.01
C PRO A 112 -16.38 -0.27 4.20
N ASP A 113 -16.13 -0.84 5.38
CA ASP A 113 -15.78 -0.08 6.58
C ASP A 113 -14.34 0.48 6.50
N LEU A 114 -13.42 -0.25 5.87
CA LEU A 114 -12.06 0.25 5.58
C LEU A 114 -12.10 1.44 4.62
N CYS A 115 -12.84 1.32 3.51
CA CYS A 115 -13.03 2.41 2.56
C CYS A 115 -13.68 3.63 3.21
N ARG A 116 -14.71 3.41 4.02
CA ARG A 116 -15.40 4.47 4.76
C ARG A 116 -14.43 5.17 5.72
N SER A 117 -13.58 4.42 6.42
CA SER A 117 -12.56 4.99 7.32
C SER A 117 -11.58 5.90 6.58
N MET A 118 -11.10 5.50 5.39
CA MET A 118 -10.20 6.34 4.57
C MET A 118 -10.89 7.62 4.09
N ILE A 119 -12.17 7.54 3.68
CA ILE A 119 -12.93 8.73 3.25
C ILE A 119 -13.29 9.62 4.43
N GLN A 120 -13.53 9.07 5.62
CA GLN A 120 -13.69 9.87 6.84
C GLN A 120 -12.40 10.64 7.16
N MET A 121 -11.24 9.99 7.11
CA MET A 121 -9.95 10.66 7.29
C MET A 121 -9.73 11.79 6.26
N TYR A 122 -10.13 11.58 5.00
CA TYR A 122 -10.12 12.64 3.99
C TYR A 122 -11.02 13.82 4.33
N ARG A 123 -12.25 13.56 4.77
CA ARG A 123 -13.20 14.62 5.15
C ARG A 123 -12.74 15.44 6.36
N GLU A 124 -12.09 14.79 7.32
CA GLU A 124 -11.61 15.38 8.57
C GLU A 124 -10.23 16.04 8.39
N GLY A 125 -9.29 15.36 7.71
CA GLY A 125 -7.89 15.80 7.56
C GLY A 125 -7.59 16.52 6.23
N GLY A 126 -8.48 16.43 5.25
CA GLY A 126 -8.33 17.08 3.93
C GLY A 126 -7.55 16.29 2.90
N GLU A 127 -7.00 15.13 3.24
CA GLU A 127 -6.30 14.20 2.35
C GLU A 127 -6.60 12.75 2.73
N LEU A 128 -6.48 11.82 1.76
CA LEU A 128 -6.51 10.39 2.04
C LEU A 128 -5.30 9.99 2.89
N PRO A 129 -5.44 8.98 3.77
CA PRO A 129 -4.35 8.56 4.63
C PRO A 129 -3.15 7.99 3.85
N ILE A 130 -1.95 8.18 4.40
CA ILE A 130 -0.70 7.55 3.97
C ILE A 130 -0.28 6.51 5.00
N TRP A 131 -0.12 6.92 6.24
CA TRP A 131 0.21 6.07 7.38
C TRP A 131 -0.41 6.62 8.67
N PRO A 132 -1.74 6.56 8.82
CA PRO A 132 -2.43 7.08 10.01
C PRO A 132 -2.18 6.17 11.20
N LEU A 133 -1.88 6.79 12.35
CA LEU A 133 -1.79 6.14 13.64
C LEU A 133 -2.83 6.76 14.59
N TYR A 134 -3.88 6.01 14.90
CA TYR A 134 -5.07 6.49 15.59
C TYR A 134 -5.70 7.71 14.87
N SER A 135 -5.69 8.89 15.49
CA SER A 135 -6.25 10.14 14.97
C SER A 135 -5.20 11.08 14.35
N GLY A 136 -4.01 10.58 14.00
CA GLY A 136 -2.94 11.39 13.44
C GLY A 136 -2.32 10.78 12.19
N GLU A 137 -2.14 11.60 11.14
CA GLU A 137 -1.39 11.19 9.95
C GLU A 137 0.11 11.37 10.19
N THR A 138 0.89 10.30 10.10
CA THR A 138 2.34 10.33 10.33
C THR A 138 3.14 10.66 9.08
N ARG A 139 2.61 10.38 7.89
CA ARG A 139 3.29 10.50 6.59
C ARG A 139 4.64 9.79 6.55
N THR A 140 4.76 8.69 7.27
CA THR A 140 6.02 7.96 7.49
C THR A 140 6.58 7.42 6.19
N MET A 141 5.74 6.81 5.34
CA MET A 141 6.17 6.18 4.09
C MET A 141 5.86 7.04 2.86
N ILE A 142 6.27 6.53 1.70
CA ILE A 142 6.05 7.15 0.39
C ILE A 142 4.69 6.73 -0.20
N GLY A 143 4.34 7.28 -1.36
CA GLY A 143 3.10 6.94 -2.06
C GLY A 143 1.85 7.65 -1.52
N TYR A 144 0.73 7.39 -2.17
CA TYR A 144 -0.63 7.73 -1.73
C TYR A 144 -1.57 6.54 -1.96
N HIS A 145 -1.10 5.38 -1.50
CA HIS A 145 -1.63 4.05 -1.84
C HIS A 145 -3.07 3.77 -1.37
N ALA A 146 -3.68 4.67 -0.58
CA ALA A 146 -5.12 4.63 -0.34
C ALA A 146 -5.91 4.58 -1.65
N VAL A 147 -5.38 5.22 -2.74
CA VAL A 147 -6.03 5.21 -4.05
C VAL A 147 -6.08 3.81 -4.66
N SER A 148 -5.06 2.98 -4.43
CA SER A 148 -5.03 1.59 -4.88
C SER A 148 -6.13 0.77 -4.21
N VAL A 149 -6.26 0.89 -2.89
CA VAL A 149 -7.27 0.19 -2.10
C VAL A 149 -8.69 0.60 -2.49
N LEU A 150 -8.93 1.91 -2.64
CA LEU A 150 -10.23 2.44 -3.02
C LEU A 150 -10.62 2.06 -4.46
N ALA A 151 -9.66 2.08 -5.39
CA ALA A 151 -9.90 1.66 -6.78
C ALA A 151 -10.23 0.16 -6.86
N ASP A 152 -9.49 -0.69 -6.14
CA ASP A 152 -9.75 -2.14 -6.07
C ASP A 152 -11.14 -2.42 -5.47
N ALA A 153 -11.49 -1.77 -4.37
CA ALA A 153 -12.79 -1.89 -3.74
C ALA A 153 -13.93 -1.45 -4.67
N TYR A 154 -13.75 -0.37 -5.43
CA TYR A 154 -14.74 0.08 -6.41
C TYR A 154 -14.90 -0.93 -7.56
N LEU A 155 -13.80 -1.34 -8.17
CA LEU A 155 -13.80 -2.24 -9.33
C LEU A 155 -14.31 -3.64 -8.98
N SER A 156 -14.13 -4.09 -7.74
CA SER A 156 -14.67 -5.36 -7.22
C SER A 156 -16.11 -5.25 -6.68
N GLY A 157 -16.72 -4.04 -6.71
CA GLY A 157 -18.09 -3.82 -6.22
C GLY A 157 -18.23 -3.83 -4.69
N GLN A 158 -17.15 -3.53 -3.95
CA GLN A 158 -17.08 -3.60 -2.48
C GLN A 158 -16.91 -2.22 -1.82
N LEU A 159 -17.15 -1.13 -2.55
CA LEU A 159 -17.02 0.23 -2.01
C LEU A 159 -18.06 0.56 -0.92
N GLY A 160 -19.13 -0.25 -0.81
CA GLY A 160 -20.22 -0.04 0.14
C GLY A 160 -21.17 1.05 -0.34
N ASP A 161 -21.55 1.94 0.60
CA ASP A 161 -22.50 3.04 0.40
C ASP A 161 -21.83 4.39 0.07
N LEU A 162 -20.52 4.39 -0.18
CA LEU A 162 -19.79 5.60 -0.57
C LEU A 162 -20.16 6.04 -1.99
N ASP A 163 -20.26 7.37 -2.19
CA ASP A 163 -20.38 7.94 -3.53
C ASP A 163 -19.07 7.78 -4.31
N PRO A 164 -19.06 7.04 -5.42
CA PRO A 164 -17.83 6.81 -6.18
C PRO A 164 -17.20 8.10 -6.75
N LEU A 165 -18.01 9.14 -7.02
CA LEU A 165 -17.48 10.43 -7.49
C LEU A 165 -16.77 11.19 -6.37
N GLU A 166 -17.29 11.15 -5.15
CA GLU A 166 -16.59 11.70 -3.98
C GLU A 166 -15.27 10.97 -3.73
N VAL A 167 -15.27 9.64 -3.85
CA VAL A 167 -14.04 8.84 -3.72
C VAL A 167 -13.02 9.23 -4.77
N LEU A 168 -13.42 9.35 -6.03
CA LEU A 168 -12.52 9.79 -7.11
C LEU A 168 -11.98 11.22 -6.85
N GLU A 169 -12.82 12.15 -6.38
CA GLU A 169 -12.38 13.50 -5.99
C GLU A 169 -11.31 13.45 -4.88
N ALA A 170 -11.54 12.64 -3.84
CA ALA A 170 -10.59 12.45 -2.75
C ALA A 170 -9.24 11.89 -3.26
N MET A 171 -9.26 10.92 -4.18
CA MET A 171 -8.07 10.35 -4.81
C MET A 171 -7.30 11.42 -5.60
N ILE A 172 -7.99 12.18 -6.46
CA ILE A 172 -7.41 13.27 -7.26
C ILE A 172 -6.79 14.34 -6.37
N LYS A 173 -7.50 14.77 -5.33
CA LYS A 173 -6.99 15.79 -4.41
C LYS A 173 -5.74 15.29 -3.69
N SER A 174 -5.74 14.08 -3.21
CA SER A 174 -4.61 13.48 -2.49
C SER A 174 -3.37 13.30 -3.38
N SER A 175 -3.53 13.04 -4.69
CA SER A 175 -2.43 12.94 -5.64
C SER A 175 -1.73 14.29 -5.91
N ASN A 176 -2.40 15.42 -5.65
CA ASN A 176 -1.92 16.78 -5.91
C ASN A 176 -1.50 17.55 -4.65
N ILE A 177 -1.57 16.94 -3.47
CA ILE A 177 -1.06 17.55 -2.24
C ILE A 177 0.46 17.54 -2.28
N ASN A 178 1.09 18.68 -1.94
CA ASN A 178 2.55 18.79 -1.91
C ASN A 178 3.16 17.91 -0.81
N LYS A 179 3.76 16.80 -1.22
CA LYS A 179 4.45 15.82 -0.38
C LYS A 179 5.62 15.21 -1.14
N LYS A 180 6.71 14.90 -0.47
CA LYS A 180 7.88 14.17 -1.02
C LYS A 180 8.11 14.39 -2.55
N GLY A 181 8.17 15.66 -3.00
CA GLY A 181 8.48 16.02 -4.38
C GLY A 181 7.33 15.91 -5.39
N SER A 182 6.07 15.80 -4.96
CA SER A 182 4.91 15.68 -5.85
C SER A 182 4.71 16.88 -6.79
N ASP A 183 5.12 18.08 -6.40
CA ASP A 183 5.14 19.28 -7.24
C ASP A 183 6.15 19.16 -8.42
N ALA A 184 7.34 18.64 -8.15
CA ALA A 184 8.32 18.33 -9.17
C ALA A 184 7.83 17.21 -10.10
N TYR A 185 7.25 16.15 -9.52
CA TYR A 185 6.65 15.04 -10.27
C TYR A 185 5.56 15.51 -11.24
N THR A 186 4.66 16.36 -10.78
CA THR A 186 3.59 16.92 -11.64
C THR A 186 4.15 17.80 -12.77
N ARG A 187 5.21 18.56 -12.50
CA ARG A 187 5.80 19.51 -13.47
C ARG A 187 6.76 18.84 -14.46
N LEU A 188 7.58 17.90 -14.00
CA LEU A 188 8.68 17.30 -14.77
C LEU A 188 8.37 15.88 -15.25
N GLY A 189 7.37 15.23 -14.68
CA GLY A 189 7.12 13.80 -14.86
C GLY A 189 8.03 12.90 -14.03
N PHE A 190 8.88 13.44 -13.16
CA PHE A 190 9.72 12.69 -12.22
C PHE A 190 10.19 13.60 -11.08
N ILE A 191 10.67 12.98 -10.01
CA ILE A 191 11.25 13.68 -8.86
C ILE A 191 12.78 13.74 -9.02
N PRO A 192 13.40 14.95 -9.02
CA PRO A 192 14.84 15.08 -9.22
C PRO A 192 15.66 14.58 -8.02
N ALA A 193 16.63 13.71 -8.26
CA ALA A 193 17.51 13.11 -7.25
C ALA A 193 18.48 14.10 -6.60
N ASN A 194 18.74 15.26 -7.23
CA ASN A 194 19.60 16.32 -6.68
C ASN A 194 18.85 17.24 -5.70
N THR A 195 17.53 17.14 -5.62
CA THR A 195 16.71 17.99 -4.75
C THR A 195 15.88 17.22 -3.73
N HIS A 196 15.63 15.92 -3.96
CA HIS A 196 14.80 15.10 -3.11
C HIS A 196 15.45 13.74 -2.87
N ASN A 197 15.32 13.22 -1.65
CA ASN A 197 15.60 11.83 -1.33
C ASN A 197 14.44 10.93 -1.83
N GLU A 198 14.68 9.64 -1.92
CA GLU A 198 13.70 8.62 -2.35
C GLU A 198 13.10 8.92 -3.73
N SER A 199 13.81 9.69 -4.55
CA SER A 199 13.32 10.25 -5.81
C SER A 199 12.87 9.20 -6.81
N VAL A 200 13.59 8.08 -6.88
CA VAL A 200 13.26 6.95 -7.77
C VAL A 200 12.02 6.24 -7.25
N SER A 201 12.05 5.80 -6.01
CA SER A 201 10.92 5.07 -5.40
C SER A 201 9.61 5.87 -5.47
N CYS A 202 9.64 7.14 -5.04
CA CYS A 202 8.46 8.01 -5.10
C CYS A 202 7.93 8.18 -6.53
N THR A 203 8.82 8.37 -7.54
CA THR A 203 8.37 8.53 -8.93
C THR A 203 7.69 7.26 -9.45
N LEU A 204 8.25 6.08 -9.16
CA LEU A 204 7.72 4.81 -9.61
C LEU A 204 6.37 4.48 -8.95
N GLU A 205 6.26 4.71 -7.65
CA GLU A 205 5.05 4.42 -6.89
C GLU A 205 3.93 5.43 -7.17
N TYR A 206 4.25 6.72 -7.36
CA TYR A 206 3.25 7.68 -7.82
C TYR A 206 2.71 7.36 -9.21
N ALA A 207 3.53 6.79 -10.11
CA ALA A 207 3.06 6.35 -11.41
C ALA A 207 2.05 5.19 -11.30
N TYR A 208 2.26 4.27 -10.37
CA TYR A 208 1.30 3.21 -10.06
C TYR A 208 0.01 3.77 -9.43
N ASP A 209 0.13 4.66 -8.46
CA ASP A 209 -1.02 5.30 -7.82
C ASP A 209 -1.87 6.09 -8.85
N ASP A 210 -1.22 6.81 -9.76
CA ASP A 210 -1.88 7.50 -10.87
C ASP A 210 -2.62 6.53 -11.80
N TRP A 211 -2.06 5.34 -12.05
CA TRP A 211 -2.76 4.30 -12.81
C TRP A 211 -4.04 3.83 -12.09
N CYS A 212 -4.01 3.69 -10.78
CA CYS A 212 -5.20 3.33 -10.00
C CYS A 212 -6.31 4.39 -10.12
N ILE A 213 -5.95 5.69 -10.08
CA ILE A 213 -6.89 6.79 -10.31
C ILE A 213 -7.46 6.72 -11.73
N ALA A 214 -6.60 6.49 -12.74
CA ALA A 214 -7.04 6.36 -14.13
C ALA A 214 -8.04 5.22 -14.33
N ARG A 215 -7.78 4.06 -13.70
CA ARG A 215 -8.66 2.89 -13.76
C ARG A 215 -10.05 3.15 -13.18
N MET A 216 -10.10 3.83 -12.03
CA MET A 216 -11.38 4.20 -11.42
C MET A 216 -12.12 5.24 -12.24
N ALA A 217 -11.42 6.28 -12.73
CA ALA A 217 -12.01 7.32 -13.58
C ALA A 217 -12.58 6.72 -14.90
N GLU A 218 -11.84 5.83 -15.55
CA GLU A 218 -12.29 5.12 -16.74
C GLU A 218 -13.59 4.33 -16.49
N ALA A 219 -13.63 3.58 -15.38
CA ALA A 219 -14.80 2.80 -15.01
C ALA A 219 -16.03 3.66 -14.65
N LEU A 220 -15.82 4.91 -14.21
CA LEU A 220 -16.86 5.90 -13.97
C LEU A 220 -17.28 6.66 -15.24
N GLY A 221 -16.55 6.51 -16.35
CA GLY A 221 -16.80 7.25 -17.59
C GLY A 221 -16.19 8.66 -17.62
N GLU A 222 -15.34 9.00 -16.63
CA GLU A 222 -14.63 10.28 -16.51
C GLU A 222 -13.38 10.30 -17.42
N THR A 223 -13.61 10.30 -18.73
CA THR A 223 -12.57 10.06 -19.77
C THR A 223 -11.41 11.05 -19.72
N GLU A 224 -11.68 12.34 -19.53
CA GLU A 224 -10.60 13.36 -19.49
C GLU A 224 -9.68 13.17 -18.27
N ILE A 225 -10.26 12.78 -17.16
CA ILE A 225 -9.51 12.43 -15.93
C ILE A 225 -8.69 11.16 -16.17
N ALA A 226 -9.31 10.12 -16.71
CA ALA A 226 -8.65 8.87 -17.05
C ALA A 226 -7.44 9.10 -17.97
N ASP A 227 -7.61 9.83 -19.08
CA ASP A 227 -6.53 10.15 -20.01
C ASP A 227 -5.38 10.92 -19.37
N THR A 228 -5.70 11.82 -18.45
CA THR A 228 -4.69 12.59 -17.73
C THR A 228 -3.85 11.71 -16.81
N TYR A 229 -4.51 10.85 -16.05
CA TYR A 229 -3.83 9.97 -15.11
C TYR A 229 -3.14 8.78 -15.78
N TYR A 230 -3.64 8.26 -16.91
CA TYR A 230 -2.90 7.29 -17.74
C TYR A 230 -1.59 7.86 -18.30
N ARG A 231 -1.57 9.15 -18.68
CA ARG A 231 -0.30 9.79 -19.07
C ARG A 231 0.68 9.88 -17.91
N ARG A 232 0.22 10.28 -16.72
CA ARG A 232 1.04 10.36 -15.51
C ARG A 232 1.54 8.98 -15.07
N ALA A 233 0.72 7.94 -15.22
CA ALA A 233 1.08 6.56 -14.94
C ALA A 233 2.29 6.05 -15.74
N ARG A 234 2.64 6.73 -16.84
CA ARG A 234 3.84 6.43 -17.64
C ARG A 234 5.07 7.21 -17.24
N ASN A 235 5.01 8.04 -16.22
CA ASN A 235 6.12 8.87 -15.77
C ASN A 235 7.35 8.06 -15.32
N TYR A 236 7.18 6.82 -14.91
CA TYR A 236 8.28 5.91 -14.58
C TYR A 236 9.34 5.82 -15.70
N ILE A 237 8.96 5.97 -16.97
CA ILE A 237 9.88 5.87 -18.12
C ILE A 237 11.01 6.90 -18.07
N HIS A 238 10.79 8.05 -17.42
CA HIS A 238 11.77 9.13 -17.32
C HIS A 238 12.98 8.77 -16.48
N LEU A 239 12.86 7.77 -15.60
CA LEU A 239 13.94 7.31 -14.73
C LEU A 239 14.62 6.02 -15.22
N PHE A 240 14.15 5.41 -16.31
CA PHE A 240 14.78 4.21 -16.84
C PHE A 240 16.02 4.55 -17.69
N ASP A 241 17.18 4.13 -17.23
CA ASP A 241 18.43 4.27 -18.00
C ASP A 241 18.65 3.04 -18.90
N GLY A 242 18.43 3.25 -20.18
CA GLY A 242 18.59 2.19 -21.18
C GLY A 242 20.01 1.60 -21.28
N SER A 243 21.04 2.30 -20.77
CA SER A 243 22.43 1.79 -20.76
C SER A 243 22.70 0.83 -19.60
N THR A 244 22.09 1.04 -18.46
CA THR A 244 22.21 0.19 -17.26
C THR A 244 21.08 -0.81 -17.12
N LYS A 245 19.93 -0.54 -17.74
CA LYS A 245 18.68 -1.29 -17.59
C LYS A 245 18.10 -1.27 -16.16
N PHE A 246 18.30 -0.14 -15.47
CA PHE A 246 17.76 0.14 -14.15
C PHE A 246 17.04 1.48 -14.12
N PHE A 247 16.09 1.62 -13.20
CA PHE A 247 15.61 2.94 -12.78
C PHE A 247 16.64 3.56 -11.85
N ARG A 248 17.03 4.81 -12.10
CA ARG A 248 18.06 5.49 -11.30
C ARG A 248 17.79 6.97 -11.17
N GLY A 249 18.46 7.59 -10.20
CA GLY A 249 18.32 9.02 -9.91
C GLY A 249 18.66 9.89 -11.11
N ARG A 250 17.74 10.79 -11.48
CA ARG A 250 17.90 11.78 -12.53
C ARG A 250 17.82 13.17 -11.95
N HIS A 251 18.71 14.07 -12.37
CA HIS A 251 18.73 15.45 -11.93
C HIS A 251 17.71 16.30 -12.69
N GLU A 252 17.37 17.48 -12.13
CA GLU A 252 16.39 18.38 -12.74
C GLU A 252 16.79 18.86 -14.15
N ASP A 253 18.09 18.98 -14.43
CA ASP A 253 18.64 19.32 -15.76
C ASP A 253 18.59 18.16 -16.76
N GLY A 254 18.08 16.99 -16.34
CA GLY A 254 17.98 15.79 -17.15
C GLY A 254 19.22 14.88 -17.14
N SER A 255 20.31 15.28 -16.50
CA SER A 255 21.49 14.42 -16.35
C SER A 255 21.26 13.30 -15.36
N TRP A 256 21.96 12.18 -15.53
CA TRP A 256 21.93 11.08 -14.58
C TRP A 256 22.84 11.37 -13.38
N GLY A 257 22.45 10.88 -12.21
CA GLY A 257 23.34 10.87 -11.03
C GLY A 257 24.66 10.14 -11.34
N ALA A 258 25.76 10.62 -10.77
CA ALA A 258 27.05 9.95 -10.92
C ALA A 258 27.10 8.63 -10.11
N ASP A 259 28.04 7.76 -10.45
CA ASP A 259 28.46 6.58 -9.65
C ASP A 259 27.31 5.63 -9.27
N PHE A 260 26.43 5.32 -10.22
CA PHE A 260 25.33 4.39 -9.99
C PHE A 260 25.84 2.94 -9.82
N ASP A 261 25.60 2.38 -8.65
CA ASP A 261 25.76 0.97 -8.33
C ASP A 261 24.39 0.36 -7.98
N PRO A 262 23.86 -0.62 -8.74
CA PRO A 262 22.55 -1.21 -8.48
C PRO A 262 22.46 -2.03 -7.18
N TYR A 263 23.60 -2.38 -6.57
CA TYR A 263 23.67 -3.13 -5.31
C TYR A 263 23.73 -2.23 -4.08
N GLU A 264 24.08 -0.95 -4.28
CA GLU A 264 24.18 0.01 -3.19
C GLU A 264 22.79 0.46 -2.72
N VAL A 265 22.58 0.45 -1.40
CA VAL A 265 21.46 1.13 -0.77
C VAL A 265 21.72 2.61 -0.81
N SER A 266 20.97 3.33 -1.62
CA SER A 266 21.18 4.76 -1.82
C SER A 266 19.97 5.57 -1.37
N LYS A 267 20.19 6.88 -1.18
CA LYS A 267 19.13 7.83 -0.84
C LYS A 267 18.03 7.98 -1.92
N ASP A 268 18.24 7.43 -3.11
CA ASP A 268 17.29 7.51 -4.22
C ASP A 268 16.17 6.47 -4.11
N TYR A 269 16.38 5.43 -3.28
CA TYR A 269 15.42 4.35 -3.06
C TYR A 269 14.94 4.33 -1.60
N THR A 270 13.69 3.97 -1.41
CA THR A 270 13.11 3.74 -0.09
C THR A 270 13.42 2.32 0.35
N GLU A 271 14.23 2.18 1.41
CA GLU A 271 14.56 0.90 2.04
C GLU A 271 15.01 -0.20 1.06
N ALA A 272 15.74 0.18 0.01
CA ALA A 272 16.07 -0.73 -1.07
C ALA A 272 17.29 -0.27 -1.87
N ASN A 273 17.67 -1.08 -2.85
CA ASN A 273 18.63 -0.75 -3.89
C ASN A 273 17.98 -0.80 -5.28
N GLY A 274 18.78 -0.62 -6.33
CA GLY A 274 18.30 -0.62 -7.70
C GLY A 274 17.64 -1.93 -8.12
N TRP A 275 18.07 -3.08 -7.57
CA TRP A 275 17.51 -4.37 -7.91
C TRP A 275 16.07 -4.55 -7.45
N GLN A 276 15.74 -4.18 -6.18
CA GLN A 276 14.39 -4.34 -5.64
C GLN A 276 13.36 -3.44 -6.34
N TYR A 277 13.79 -2.27 -6.86
CA TYR A 277 12.92 -1.38 -7.63
C TYR A 277 12.99 -1.57 -9.15
N ARG A 278 13.80 -2.52 -9.65
CA ARG A 278 13.99 -2.71 -11.10
C ARG A 278 12.70 -3.02 -11.86
N PHE A 279 11.74 -3.63 -11.20
CA PHE A 279 10.48 -4.07 -11.80
C PHE A 279 9.25 -3.43 -11.14
N ALA A 280 9.44 -2.32 -10.45
CA ALA A 280 8.39 -1.66 -9.67
C ALA A 280 7.13 -1.24 -10.46
N PRO A 281 7.19 -0.83 -11.76
CA PRO A 281 5.97 -0.51 -12.54
C PRO A 281 5.11 -1.74 -12.85
N MET A 282 4.50 -2.35 -11.83
CA MET A 282 3.67 -3.56 -11.94
C MET A 282 2.41 -3.37 -12.78
N HIS A 283 1.99 -2.13 -12.99
CA HIS A 283 0.81 -1.76 -13.78
C HIS A 283 1.04 -1.74 -15.30
N ASP A 284 2.29 -1.77 -15.76
CA ASP A 284 2.64 -1.69 -17.19
C ASP A 284 3.73 -2.70 -17.56
N VAL A 285 3.38 -3.98 -17.50
CA VAL A 285 4.31 -5.09 -17.83
C VAL A 285 4.79 -5.01 -19.28
N GLU A 286 3.94 -4.60 -20.21
CA GLU A 286 4.30 -4.44 -21.62
C GLU A 286 5.30 -3.30 -21.84
N GLY A 287 5.09 -2.17 -21.15
CA GLY A 287 6.05 -1.08 -21.12
C GLY A 287 7.40 -1.51 -20.55
N MET A 288 7.40 -2.31 -19.47
CA MET A 288 8.62 -2.86 -18.88
C MET A 288 9.35 -3.81 -19.85
N ILE A 289 8.63 -4.69 -20.55
CA ILE A 289 9.22 -5.56 -21.60
C ILE A 289 9.89 -4.71 -22.67
N ALA A 290 9.22 -3.65 -23.14
CA ALA A 290 9.79 -2.77 -24.15
C ALA A 290 11.04 -2.04 -23.66
N LEU A 291 11.07 -1.52 -22.42
CA LEU A 291 12.22 -0.86 -21.82
C LEU A 291 13.42 -1.80 -21.68
N HIS A 292 13.20 -3.06 -21.32
CA HIS A 292 14.27 -4.06 -21.22
C HIS A 292 14.82 -4.49 -22.60
N GLY A 293 14.11 -4.24 -23.69
CA GLY A 293 14.51 -4.61 -25.04
C GLY A 293 13.86 -5.90 -25.55
N GLY A 294 12.82 -6.37 -24.89
CA GLY A 294 12.03 -7.53 -25.27
C GLY A 294 11.80 -8.52 -24.11
N ALA A 295 10.87 -9.45 -24.32
CA ALA A 295 10.46 -10.42 -23.31
C ALA A 295 11.62 -11.29 -22.79
N ASN A 296 12.51 -11.75 -23.68
CA ASN A 296 13.64 -12.58 -23.27
C ASN A 296 14.63 -11.81 -22.39
N GLU A 297 14.88 -10.54 -22.70
CA GLU A 297 15.76 -9.69 -21.91
C GLU A 297 15.18 -9.42 -20.52
N MET A 298 13.85 -9.20 -20.44
CA MET A 298 13.16 -9.03 -19.17
C MET A 298 13.18 -10.34 -18.34
N LEU A 299 12.93 -11.50 -18.96
CA LEU A 299 13.00 -12.78 -18.27
C LEU A 299 14.42 -13.06 -17.73
N ASN A 300 15.47 -12.82 -18.55
CA ASN A 300 16.85 -12.93 -18.09
C ASN A 300 17.14 -12.00 -16.91
N ALA A 301 16.58 -10.79 -16.91
CA ALA A 301 16.74 -9.84 -15.82
C ALA A 301 16.02 -10.30 -14.53
N LEU A 302 14.85 -10.95 -14.66
CA LEU A 302 14.13 -11.57 -13.54
C LEU A 302 14.90 -12.80 -13.00
N ASP A 303 15.40 -13.67 -13.86
CA ASP A 303 16.24 -14.81 -13.43
C ASP A 303 17.48 -14.32 -12.67
N ASN A 304 18.10 -13.23 -13.13
CA ASN A 304 19.24 -12.62 -12.43
C ASN A 304 18.84 -12.04 -11.06
N LEU A 305 17.65 -11.46 -10.91
CA LEU A 305 17.17 -10.98 -9.61
C LEU A 305 17.20 -12.10 -8.56
N PHE A 306 16.79 -13.32 -8.92
CA PHE A 306 16.71 -14.46 -7.99
C PHE A 306 18.02 -15.27 -7.89
N SER A 307 18.97 -15.08 -8.80
CA SER A 307 20.21 -15.88 -8.86
C SER A 307 21.50 -15.10 -8.55
N ASP A 308 21.50 -13.77 -8.67
CA ASP A 308 22.68 -12.95 -8.43
C ASP A 308 22.94 -12.79 -6.93
N THR A 309 24.04 -13.40 -6.46
CA THR A 309 24.45 -13.39 -5.06
C THR A 309 25.51 -12.33 -4.73
N THR A 310 25.69 -11.34 -5.57
CA THR A 310 26.55 -10.19 -5.26
C THR A 310 26.07 -9.54 -3.95
N PRO A 311 26.98 -9.23 -3.01
CA PRO A 311 26.57 -8.60 -1.76
C PRO A 311 25.79 -7.30 -1.99
N ALA A 312 24.58 -7.23 -1.47
CA ALA A 312 23.80 -5.99 -1.42
C ALA A 312 24.33 -5.08 -0.31
N GLY A 313 24.02 -3.79 -0.41
CA GLY A 313 24.33 -2.84 0.66
C GLY A 313 23.72 -3.27 2.00
N ASP A 314 24.35 -2.85 3.09
CA ASP A 314 23.91 -3.18 4.45
C ASP A 314 22.80 -2.22 4.89
N LEU A 315 21.54 -2.70 4.85
CA LEU A 315 20.37 -2.04 5.43
C LEU A 315 19.59 -3.07 6.23
N GLN A 316 19.16 -2.68 7.42
CA GLN A 316 18.44 -3.57 8.35
C GLN A 316 17.17 -4.18 7.73
N ASP A 317 16.49 -3.44 6.84
CA ASP A 317 15.24 -3.86 6.22
C ASP A 317 15.46 -4.82 5.04
N ILE A 318 16.62 -4.81 4.40
CA ILE A 318 16.95 -5.73 3.31
C ILE A 318 17.37 -7.08 3.88
N THR A 319 16.40 -7.95 4.14
CA THR A 319 16.59 -9.28 4.74
C THR A 319 15.93 -10.37 3.90
N GLY A 320 16.19 -11.64 4.24
CA GLY A 320 15.57 -12.78 3.58
C GLY A 320 15.91 -12.87 2.09
N LEU A 321 17.15 -12.53 1.72
CA LEU A 321 17.58 -12.46 0.31
C LEU A 321 17.53 -13.82 -0.37
N ILE A 322 16.94 -13.83 -1.59
CA ILE A 322 17.04 -14.90 -2.57
C ILE A 322 17.62 -14.24 -3.84
N GLY A 323 18.92 -14.36 -4.06
CA GLY A 323 19.64 -13.48 -4.98
C GLY A 323 19.55 -12.02 -4.51
N GLN A 324 19.06 -11.13 -5.36
CA GLN A 324 18.78 -9.71 -5.04
C GLN A 324 17.32 -9.46 -4.62
N TYR A 325 16.45 -10.46 -4.71
CA TYR A 325 15.09 -10.38 -4.19
C TYR A 325 15.12 -10.36 -2.67
N ALA A 326 14.60 -9.31 -2.07
CA ALA A 326 14.52 -9.15 -0.61
C ALA A 326 13.12 -9.57 -0.11
N HIS A 327 13.00 -10.81 0.40
CA HIS A 327 11.72 -11.30 0.92
C HIS A 327 11.29 -10.59 2.21
N GLY A 328 12.24 -10.09 2.97
CA GLY A 328 11.99 -9.40 4.25
C GLY A 328 11.56 -7.94 4.12
N ASN A 329 11.46 -7.37 2.91
CA ASN A 329 10.99 -6.01 2.68
C ASN A 329 10.08 -5.89 1.45
N GLU A 330 9.23 -4.88 1.40
CA GLU A 330 8.08 -4.75 0.53
C GLU A 330 8.39 -4.49 -0.96
N PRO A 331 9.42 -3.70 -1.35
CA PRO A 331 9.56 -3.18 -2.72
C PRO A 331 9.54 -4.23 -3.84
N SER A 332 9.91 -5.47 -3.55
CA SER A 332 9.96 -6.54 -4.56
C SER A 332 8.92 -7.67 -4.38
N HIS A 333 7.98 -7.56 -3.42
CA HIS A 333 7.03 -8.64 -3.11
C HIS A 333 6.16 -9.08 -4.30
N HIS A 334 5.84 -8.18 -5.22
CA HIS A 334 5.05 -8.49 -6.43
C HIS A 334 5.77 -9.37 -7.46
N LEU A 335 7.04 -9.72 -7.22
CA LEU A 335 7.88 -10.51 -8.16
C LEU A 335 7.94 -12.00 -7.79
N ALA A 336 7.45 -12.41 -6.62
CA ALA A 336 7.51 -13.78 -6.12
C ALA A 336 6.28 -14.63 -6.50
#